data_4a0f46f0a9c0c08a3550714a9958c14f
#
_entry.id   4a0f46f0a9c0c08a3550714a9958c14f
#
_cell.length_a   1.000
_cell.length_b   1.000
_cell.length_c   1.000
_cell.angle_alpha   90.00
_cell.angle_beta   90.00
_cell.angle_gamma   90.00
#
_symmetry.space_group_name_H-M   'P 1'
#
loop_
_entity.id
_entity.type
_entity.pdbx_description
1 polymer ?
#
loop_
_entity_poly.entity_id
_entity_poly.type
_entity_poly.pdbx_seq_one_letter_code
_entity_poly.pdbx_strand_id
1 'polypeptide(L)'
;WQEDPPIHHAGPKWPFKIEDHVLAEIGLGQMIRPFQSPHPEIAVSLRGPRSGLARLAGGRGWIPLSGNFIPAADVATHWPTYVDEADKFDRKADPDIWRVGRSVLITETASQAEDIINDPKGVFSDYYFYLNVHQKIAMEKFEPPLDEAQERQEAMALAKELVIIGTNDQVL
;
A
#
# COMPACT_ATOMS: atom_id res chain seq x y z
N TRP A 1 -2.00 -21.54 7.54
CA TRP A 1 -1.55 -21.44 8.95
C TRP A 1 -2.24 -22.39 9.92
N GLN A 2 -3.34 -23.03 9.53
CA GLN A 2 -4.12 -23.92 10.40
C GLN A 2 -3.88 -25.41 10.14
N GLU A 3 -3.24 -25.72 9.01
CA GLU A 3 -2.95 -27.10 8.61
C GLU A 3 -1.60 -27.55 9.12
N ASP A 4 -1.47 -28.82 9.41
CA ASP A 4 -0.20 -29.45 9.74
C ASP A 4 0.52 -29.92 8.47
N PRO A 5 1.87 -29.89 8.42
CA PRO A 5 2.62 -30.50 7.34
C PRO A 5 2.35 -32.02 7.20
N PRO A 6 2.51 -32.61 6.02
CA PRO A 6 2.94 -31.95 4.78
C PRO A 6 1.80 -31.15 4.11
N ILE A 7 2.13 -29.96 3.65
CA ILE A 7 1.17 -29.08 2.94
C ILE A 7 1.59 -28.99 1.48
N HIS A 8 0.67 -29.26 0.56
CA HIS A 8 0.87 -29.18 -0.86
C HIS A 8 -0.09 -28.20 -1.49
N HIS A 9 0.41 -27.17 -2.12
CA HIS A 9 -0.38 -26.24 -2.90
C HIS A 9 -0.02 -26.34 -4.38
N ALA A 10 -0.93 -26.85 -5.18
CA ALA A 10 -0.75 -27.04 -6.62
C ALA A 10 -1.30 -25.85 -7.44
N GLY A 11 -1.16 -24.64 -6.94
CA GLY A 11 -1.62 -23.43 -7.64
C GLY A 11 -0.89 -23.23 -8.97
N PRO A 12 -1.58 -22.70 -10.02
CA PRO A 12 -1.01 -22.61 -11.36
C PRO A 12 0.16 -21.65 -11.49
N LYS A 13 0.25 -20.65 -10.59
CA LYS A 13 1.31 -19.63 -10.62
C LYS A 13 2.39 -19.85 -9.56
N TRP A 14 1.99 -20.30 -8.38
CA TRP A 14 2.87 -20.41 -7.21
C TRP A 14 2.68 -21.75 -6.50
N PRO A 15 3.06 -22.86 -7.14
CA PRO A 15 3.03 -24.15 -6.46
C PRO A 15 4.08 -24.15 -5.34
N PHE A 16 3.71 -24.66 -4.18
CA PHE A 16 4.67 -24.88 -3.10
C PHE A 16 4.35 -26.17 -2.34
N LYS A 17 5.38 -26.71 -1.71
CA LYS A 17 5.29 -27.88 -0.85
C LYS A 17 6.02 -27.59 0.44
N ILE A 18 5.36 -27.82 1.56
CA ILE A 18 5.97 -27.82 2.88
C ILE A 18 6.03 -29.26 3.33
N GLU A 19 7.23 -29.77 3.46
CA GLU A 19 7.47 -31.13 3.92
C GLU A 19 7.16 -31.26 5.41
N ASP A 20 7.13 -32.48 5.90
CA ASP A 20 7.01 -32.77 7.31
C ASP A 20 8.24 -32.26 8.10
N HIS A 21 8.18 -32.32 9.41
CA HIS A 21 9.28 -31.88 10.28
C HIS A 21 10.57 -32.61 9.94
N VAL A 22 11.68 -31.85 9.93
CA VAL A 22 13.02 -32.43 9.77
C VAL A 22 13.41 -33.17 11.05
N LEU A 23 13.07 -32.60 12.22
CA LEU A 23 13.31 -33.20 13.53
C LEU A 23 12.18 -32.72 14.47
N ALA A 24 11.17 -33.56 14.64
CA ALA A 24 9.93 -33.22 15.36
C ALA A 24 10.17 -32.99 16.85
N GLU A 25 11.14 -33.70 17.43
CA GLU A 25 11.47 -33.68 18.87
C GLU A 25 11.90 -32.29 19.35
N ILE A 26 12.47 -31.49 18.47
CA ILE A 26 12.88 -30.12 18.78
C ILE A 26 12.18 -29.08 17.90
N GLY A 27 11.17 -29.48 17.12
CA GLY A 27 10.43 -28.61 16.25
C GLY A 27 11.22 -28.03 15.07
N LEU A 28 12.34 -28.64 14.69
CA LEU A 28 13.15 -28.20 13.57
C LEU A 28 12.44 -28.49 12.25
N GLY A 29 12.29 -27.45 11.41
CA GLY A 29 11.56 -27.56 10.14
C GLY A 29 10.05 -27.42 10.28
N GLN A 30 9.54 -27.23 11.48
CA GLN A 30 8.13 -27.02 11.73
C GLN A 30 7.69 -25.62 11.32
N MET A 31 6.55 -25.52 10.63
CA MET A 31 5.88 -24.24 10.43
C MET A 31 5.17 -23.83 11.72
N ILE A 32 5.63 -22.76 12.33
CA ILE A 32 5.05 -22.25 13.58
C ILE A 32 3.66 -21.70 13.31
N ARG A 33 2.68 -22.17 14.06
CA ARG A 33 1.32 -21.62 14.01
C ARG A 33 1.29 -20.23 14.64
N PRO A 34 0.46 -19.31 14.09
CA PRO A 34 0.27 -18.02 14.73
C PRO A 34 -0.37 -18.19 16.11
N PHE A 35 -0.01 -17.28 17.01
CA PHE A 35 -0.62 -17.23 18.36
C PHE A 35 -2.11 -16.82 18.27
N GLN A 36 -2.44 -15.95 17.32
CA GLN A 36 -3.82 -15.49 17.08
C GLN A 36 -4.64 -16.55 16.35
N SER A 37 -5.91 -16.65 16.70
CA SER A 37 -6.88 -17.53 16.04
C SER A 37 -7.93 -16.70 15.29
N PRO A 38 -8.22 -16.99 14.03
CA PRO A 38 -7.66 -18.07 13.18
C PRO A 38 -6.28 -17.75 12.60
N HIS A 39 -5.84 -16.50 12.63
CA HIS A 39 -4.58 -15.97 12.11
C HIS A 39 -4.39 -14.52 12.59
N PRO A 40 -3.19 -13.92 12.48
CA PRO A 40 -2.99 -12.48 12.70
C PRO A 40 -3.88 -11.65 11.78
N GLU A 41 -4.15 -10.41 12.18
CA GLU A 41 -4.81 -9.46 11.29
C GLU A 41 -4.03 -9.30 9.98
N ILE A 42 -4.75 -9.23 8.87
CA ILE A 42 -4.17 -9.11 7.54
C ILE A 42 -4.52 -7.73 7.00
N ALA A 43 -3.52 -6.97 6.61
CA ALA A 43 -3.69 -5.72 5.89
C ALA A 43 -3.26 -5.89 4.43
N VAL A 44 -3.98 -5.24 3.51
CA VAL A 44 -3.66 -5.24 2.09
C VAL A 44 -3.55 -3.81 1.56
N SER A 45 -2.46 -3.54 0.83
CA SER A 45 -2.25 -2.25 0.19
C SER A 45 -3.13 -2.12 -1.06
N LEU A 46 -3.93 -1.06 -1.10
CA LEU A 46 -4.80 -0.75 -2.22
C LEU A 46 -4.06 0.09 -3.26
N ARG A 47 -4.43 -0.06 -4.53
CA ARG A 47 -3.82 0.69 -5.64
C ARG A 47 -4.87 1.10 -6.66
N GLY A 48 -4.81 2.35 -7.10
CA GLY A 48 -5.70 2.92 -8.10
C GLY A 48 -7.18 2.90 -7.73
N PRO A 49 -8.03 3.49 -8.56
CA PRO A 49 -9.45 3.61 -8.26
C PRO A 49 -10.15 2.25 -8.26
N ARG A 50 -11.14 2.11 -7.37
CA ARG A 50 -11.96 0.87 -7.25
C ARG A 50 -11.11 -0.41 -7.18
N SER A 51 -10.05 -0.36 -6.39
CA SER A 51 -9.05 -1.42 -6.28
C SER A 51 -9.68 -2.82 -6.11
N GLY A 52 -9.21 -3.78 -6.91
CA GLY A 52 -9.60 -5.18 -6.75
C GLY A 52 -9.19 -5.76 -5.39
N LEU A 53 -8.12 -5.22 -4.79
CA LEU A 53 -7.71 -5.60 -3.44
C LEU A 53 -8.64 -5.02 -2.36
N ALA A 54 -9.35 -3.91 -2.62
CA ALA A 54 -10.41 -3.44 -1.73
C ALA A 54 -11.59 -4.43 -1.68
N ARG A 55 -11.97 -5.01 -2.84
CA ARG A 55 -12.96 -6.09 -2.88
C ARG A 55 -12.48 -7.31 -2.12
N LEU A 56 -11.25 -7.75 -2.38
CA LEU A 56 -10.69 -8.89 -1.66
C LEU A 56 -10.69 -8.68 -0.14
N ALA A 57 -10.30 -7.48 0.29
CA ALA A 57 -10.29 -7.11 1.71
C ALA A 57 -11.71 -7.11 2.30
N GLY A 58 -12.68 -6.50 1.62
CA GLY A 58 -14.08 -6.46 2.05
C GLY A 58 -14.68 -7.85 2.21
N GLY A 59 -14.53 -8.70 1.19
CA GLY A 59 -15.06 -10.07 1.23
C GLY A 59 -14.41 -10.96 2.29
N ARG A 60 -13.20 -10.61 2.77
CA ARG A 60 -12.48 -11.37 3.80
C ARG A 60 -12.45 -10.71 5.17
N GLY A 61 -12.87 -9.46 5.29
CA GLY A 61 -12.79 -8.68 6.53
C GLY A 61 -11.34 -8.28 6.87
N TRP A 62 -10.49 -8.08 5.85
CA TRP A 62 -9.12 -7.65 6.03
C TRP A 62 -9.02 -6.13 6.10
N ILE A 63 -7.94 -5.63 6.67
CA ILE A 63 -7.67 -4.19 6.83
C ILE A 63 -7.28 -3.60 5.48
N PRO A 64 -8.08 -2.66 4.91
CA PRO A 64 -7.69 -1.95 3.70
C PRO A 64 -6.70 -0.82 4.04
N LEU A 65 -5.59 -0.73 3.27
CA LEU A 65 -4.58 0.30 3.45
C LEU A 65 -4.40 1.09 2.16
N SER A 66 -4.77 2.37 2.17
CA SER A 66 -4.57 3.32 1.07
C SER A 66 -3.25 4.05 1.26
N GLY A 67 -2.31 3.86 0.33
CA GLY A 67 -0.97 4.44 0.43
C GLY A 67 -0.92 5.95 0.16
N ASN A 68 0.18 6.57 0.57
CA ASN A 68 0.43 8.01 0.41
C ASN A 68 0.76 8.44 -1.04
N PHE A 69 0.94 7.49 -1.94
CA PHE A 69 1.22 7.70 -3.37
C PHE A 69 -0.02 7.57 -4.26
N ILE A 70 -1.22 7.57 -3.68
CA ILE A 70 -2.47 7.43 -4.40
C ILE A 70 -3.23 8.76 -4.33
N PRO A 71 -3.69 9.32 -5.48
CA PRO A 71 -4.51 10.52 -5.51
C PRO A 71 -5.74 10.42 -4.60
N ALA A 72 -6.12 11.52 -3.97
CA ALA A 72 -7.25 11.54 -3.04
C ALA A 72 -8.57 11.09 -3.69
N ALA A 73 -8.78 11.44 -4.98
CA ALA A 73 -9.94 11.02 -5.74
C ALA A 73 -10.02 9.49 -5.89
N ASP A 74 -8.88 8.82 -6.08
CA ASP A 74 -8.81 7.37 -6.16
C ASP A 74 -9.04 6.73 -4.79
N VAL A 75 -8.42 7.29 -3.75
CA VAL A 75 -8.62 6.82 -2.36
C VAL A 75 -10.09 6.89 -1.95
N ALA A 76 -10.80 7.94 -2.34
CA ALA A 76 -12.23 8.10 -2.06
C ALA A 76 -13.09 6.93 -2.61
N THR A 77 -12.59 6.20 -3.61
CA THR A 77 -13.27 5.03 -4.18
C THR A 77 -13.02 3.74 -3.40
N HIS A 78 -12.00 3.69 -2.54
CA HIS A 78 -11.57 2.45 -1.89
C HIS A 78 -12.58 1.95 -0.87
N TRP A 79 -13.03 2.85 0.01
CA TRP A 79 -13.98 2.48 1.07
C TRP A 79 -15.34 2.03 0.53
N PRO A 80 -15.99 2.75 -0.39
CA PRO A 80 -17.21 2.25 -1.01
C PRO A 80 -17.03 0.88 -1.67
N THR A 81 -15.90 0.67 -2.36
CA THR A 81 -15.59 -0.63 -3.00
C THR A 81 -15.42 -1.75 -1.97
N TYR A 82 -14.85 -1.44 -0.80
CA TYR A 82 -14.74 -2.37 0.32
C TYR A 82 -16.12 -2.75 0.89
N VAL A 83 -16.95 -1.72 1.17
CA VAL A 83 -18.30 -1.89 1.74
C VAL A 83 -19.17 -2.72 0.81
N ASP A 84 -19.23 -2.37 -0.48
CA ASP A 84 -20.01 -3.10 -1.49
C ASP A 84 -19.68 -4.59 -1.54
N GLU A 85 -18.44 -4.95 -1.27
CA GLU A 85 -18.05 -6.37 -1.25
C GLU A 85 -18.29 -7.02 0.11
N ALA A 86 -18.04 -6.30 1.21
CA ALA A 86 -18.32 -6.78 2.57
C ALA A 86 -19.80 -7.18 2.73
N ASP A 87 -20.71 -6.36 2.20
CA ASP A 87 -22.16 -6.60 2.25
C ASP A 87 -22.57 -7.90 1.56
N LYS A 88 -21.90 -8.29 0.46
CA LYS A 88 -22.17 -9.57 -0.23
C LYS A 88 -21.82 -10.80 0.61
N PHE A 89 -20.99 -10.63 1.61
CA PHE A 89 -20.57 -11.70 2.53
C PHE A 89 -21.14 -11.51 3.94
N ASP A 90 -22.21 -10.71 4.09
CA ASP A 90 -22.87 -10.40 5.38
C ASP A 90 -21.89 -9.90 6.46
N ARG A 91 -20.87 -9.11 6.04
CA ARG A 91 -19.87 -8.53 6.94
C ARG A 91 -20.18 -7.07 7.21
N LYS A 92 -20.20 -6.71 8.49
CA LYS A 92 -20.31 -5.30 8.88
C LYS A 92 -18.98 -4.59 8.56
N ALA A 93 -19.01 -3.65 7.65
CA ALA A 93 -17.88 -2.77 7.38
C ALA A 93 -17.74 -1.73 8.51
N ASP A 94 -16.54 -1.64 9.09
CA ASP A 94 -16.20 -0.66 10.14
C ASP A 94 -15.14 0.28 9.59
N PRO A 95 -15.42 1.58 9.41
CA PRO A 95 -14.45 2.52 8.86
C PRO A 95 -13.20 2.69 9.74
N ASP A 96 -13.27 2.36 11.01
CA ASP A 96 -12.14 2.48 11.94
C ASP A 96 -10.99 1.53 11.62
N ILE A 97 -11.22 0.49 10.82
CA ILE A 97 -10.15 -0.39 10.35
C ILE A 97 -9.41 0.16 9.11
N TRP A 98 -10.00 1.10 8.38
CA TRP A 98 -9.38 1.64 7.18
C TRP A 98 -8.16 2.49 7.52
N ARG A 99 -7.02 2.16 6.92
CA ARG A 99 -5.77 2.90 7.09
C ARG A 99 -5.49 3.74 5.86
N VAL A 100 -5.33 5.05 6.05
CA VAL A 100 -5.00 6.00 4.98
C VAL A 100 -3.68 6.67 5.31
N GLY A 101 -2.65 6.38 4.50
CA GLY A 101 -1.37 7.04 4.59
C GLY A 101 -1.36 8.35 3.81
N ARG A 102 -0.73 9.39 4.36
CA ARG A 102 -0.45 10.66 3.68
C ARG A 102 0.93 11.16 4.07
N SER A 103 1.61 11.80 3.11
CA SER A 103 2.81 12.60 3.42
C SER A 103 2.33 13.96 3.92
N VAL A 104 2.66 14.29 5.16
CA VAL A 104 2.25 15.55 5.80
C VAL A 104 3.49 16.26 6.32
N LEU A 105 3.61 17.55 6.03
CA LEU A 105 4.65 18.40 6.58
C LEU A 105 4.07 19.73 7.04
N ILE A 106 4.23 20.02 8.33
CA ILE A 106 3.85 21.32 8.91
C ILE A 106 5.07 22.22 8.89
N THR A 107 4.89 23.46 8.41
CA THR A 107 5.93 24.49 8.30
C THR A 107 5.57 25.69 9.17
N GLU A 108 6.57 26.51 9.49
CA GLU A 108 6.34 27.74 10.26
C GLU A 108 5.64 28.81 9.42
N THR A 109 5.91 28.86 8.11
CA THR A 109 5.31 29.82 7.19
C THR A 109 4.87 29.18 5.89
N ALA A 110 3.88 29.79 5.22
CA ALA A 110 3.43 29.35 3.90
C ALA A 110 4.55 29.46 2.84
N SER A 111 5.42 30.48 2.92
CA SER A 111 6.57 30.61 2.02
C SER A 111 7.54 29.44 2.15
N GLN A 112 7.80 28.99 3.38
CA GLN A 112 8.63 27.80 3.60
C GLN A 112 8.01 26.53 2.99
N ALA A 113 6.69 26.39 3.07
CA ALA A 113 6.00 25.28 2.44
C ALA A 113 6.15 25.31 0.90
N GLU A 114 5.99 26.51 0.32
CA GLU A 114 6.17 26.70 -1.12
C GLU A 114 7.59 26.42 -1.58
N ASP A 115 8.59 26.89 -0.82
CA ASP A 115 10.00 26.65 -1.13
C ASP A 115 10.32 25.16 -1.12
N ILE A 116 9.85 24.43 -0.10
CA ILE A 116 10.09 22.98 0.04
C ILE A 116 9.41 22.17 -1.06
N ILE A 117 8.14 22.45 -1.36
CA ILE A 117 7.39 21.64 -2.36
C ILE A 117 7.82 21.97 -3.80
N ASN A 118 8.42 23.13 -4.03
CA ASN A 118 8.92 23.55 -5.33
C ASN A 118 10.43 23.28 -5.55
N ASP A 119 11.14 22.75 -4.56
CA ASP A 119 12.55 22.44 -4.71
C ASP A 119 12.75 21.20 -5.60
N PRO A 120 13.34 21.34 -6.81
CA PRO A 120 13.54 20.21 -7.72
C PRO A 120 14.58 19.18 -7.22
N LYS A 121 15.34 19.52 -6.18
CA LYS A 121 16.32 18.67 -5.51
C LYS A 121 15.92 18.42 -4.04
N GLY A 122 14.72 18.77 -3.68
CA GLY A 122 14.17 18.60 -2.34
C GLY A 122 13.70 17.18 -2.06
N VAL A 123 13.44 16.92 -0.79
CA VAL A 123 13.07 15.59 -0.29
C VAL A 123 11.85 15.01 -0.99
N PHE A 124 10.85 15.82 -1.33
CA PHE A 124 9.65 15.33 -2.01
C PHE A 124 9.90 15.06 -3.49
N SER A 125 10.68 15.92 -4.17
CA SER A 125 11.09 15.69 -5.56
C SER A 125 11.88 14.39 -5.68
N ASP A 126 12.85 14.16 -4.81
CA ASP A 126 13.63 12.91 -4.80
C ASP A 126 12.78 11.69 -4.50
N TYR A 127 11.92 11.74 -3.47
CA TYR A 127 11.07 10.62 -3.10
C TYR A 127 10.11 10.21 -4.24
N TYR A 128 9.40 11.17 -4.81
CA TYR A 128 8.45 10.87 -5.87
C TYR A 128 9.13 10.57 -7.22
N PHE A 129 10.34 11.10 -7.47
CA PHE A 129 11.16 10.70 -8.61
C PHE A 129 11.50 9.20 -8.56
N TYR A 130 12.05 8.74 -7.45
CA TYR A 130 12.34 7.32 -7.26
C TYR A 130 11.09 6.47 -7.38
N LEU A 131 10.01 6.86 -6.72
CA LEU A 131 8.77 6.11 -6.72
C LEU A 131 8.17 6.00 -8.14
N ASN A 132 8.16 7.11 -8.89
CA ASN A 132 7.62 7.16 -10.26
C ASN A 132 8.42 6.27 -11.21
N VAL A 133 9.74 6.40 -11.21
CA VAL A 133 10.63 5.57 -12.04
C VAL A 133 10.47 4.08 -11.70
N HIS A 134 10.47 3.73 -10.42
CA HIS A 134 10.24 2.34 -9.99
C HIS A 134 8.89 1.80 -10.44
N GLN A 135 7.83 2.60 -10.38
CA GLN A 135 6.51 2.19 -10.86
C GLN A 135 6.49 2.00 -12.38
N LYS A 136 7.12 2.89 -13.15
CA LYS A 136 7.25 2.76 -14.60
C LYS A 136 7.98 1.47 -14.97
N ILE A 137 9.08 1.15 -14.29
CA ILE A 137 9.83 -0.10 -14.48
C ILE A 137 8.94 -1.32 -14.16
N ALA A 138 8.28 -1.32 -13.00
CA ALA A 138 7.44 -2.43 -12.57
C ALA A 138 6.22 -2.67 -13.47
N MET A 139 5.76 -1.63 -14.17
CA MET A 139 4.65 -1.71 -15.12
C MET A 139 5.10 -1.91 -16.58
N GLU A 140 6.40 -2.11 -16.82
CA GLU A 140 7.00 -2.22 -18.15
C GLU A 140 6.73 -0.98 -19.05
N LYS A 141 6.64 0.20 -18.41
CA LYS A 141 6.40 1.50 -19.05
C LYS A 141 7.62 2.41 -19.09
N PHE A 142 8.74 1.93 -18.56
CA PHE A 142 9.99 2.68 -18.56
C PHE A 142 10.69 2.53 -19.91
N GLU A 143 11.00 3.66 -20.54
CA GLU A 143 11.72 3.72 -21.81
C GLU A 143 13.10 4.37 -21.59
N PRO A 144 14.20 3.62 -21.79
CA PRO A 144 15.54 4.19 -21.69
C PRO A 144 15.91 4.98 -22.99
N PRO A 145 16.80 5.99 -22.89
CA PRO A 145 17.53 6.42 -21.68
C PRO A 145 16.64 7.20 -20.70
N LEU A 146 17.05 7.24 -19.43
CA LEU A 146 16.37 8.05 -18.42
C LEU A 146 16.52 9.55 -18.72
N ASP A 147 15.42 10.24 -18.95
CA ASP A 147 15.38 11.70 -18.94
C ASP A 147 15.10 12.19 -17.51
N GLU A 148 16.17 12.41 -16.74
CA GLU A 148 16.07 12.81 -15.34
C GLU A 148 15.31 14.14 -15.17
N ALA A 149 15.45 15.09 -16.11
CA ALA A 149 14.79 16.39 -16.00
C ALA A 149 13.27 16.26 -16.15
N GLN A 150 12.83 15.49 -17.12
CA GLN A 150 11.40 15.21 -17.32
C GLN A 150 10.82 14.43 -16.14
N GLU A 151 11.50 13.37 -15.69
CA GLU A 151 11.02 12.54 -14.58
C GLU A 151 10.92 13.32 -13.27
N ARG A 152 11.86 14.26 -13.02
CA ARG A 152 11.79 15.15 -11.86
C ARG A 152 10.63 16.16 -11.97
N GLN A 153 10.34 16.65 -13.16
CA GLN A 153 9.20 17.54 -13.37
C GLN A 153 7.88 16.81 -13.08
N GLU A 154 7.74 15.58 -13.55
CA GLU A 154 6.58 14.72 -13.25
C GLU A 154 6.48 14.42 -11.75
N ALA A 155 7.61 14.12 -11.11
CA ALA A 155 7.69 13.87 -9.68
C ALA A 155 7.25 15.08 -8.83
N MET A 156 7.66 16.28 -9.21
CA MET A 156 7.22 17.51 -8.53
C MET A 156 5.73 17.77 -8.71
N ALA A 157 5.18 17.51 -9.90
CA ALA A 157 3.74 17.61 -10.12
C ALA A 157 2.98 16.64 -9.23
N LEU A 158 3.46 15.40 -9.14
CA LEU A 158 2.90 14.36 -8.28
C LEU A 158 3.02 14.71 -6.80
N ALA A 159 4.16 15.25 -6.37
CA ALA A 159 4.36 15.70 -4.99
C ALA A 159 3.35 16.77 -4.59
N LYS A 160 3.10 17.75 -5.44
CA LYS A 160 2.10 18.82 -5.20
C LYS A 160 0.68 18.29 -5.06
N GLU A 161 0.35 17.20 -5.73
CA GLU A 161 -0.96 16.56 -5.63
C GLU A 161 -1.09 15.71 -4.35
N LEU A 162 -0.02 15.04 -3.94
CA LEU A 162 -0.08 13.99 -2.92
C LEU A 162 0.36 14.43 -1.52
N VAL A 163 1.17 15.49 -1.41
CA VAL A 163 1.69 15.98 -0.14
C VAL A 163 0.77 17.04 0.45
N ILE A 164 0.42 16.88 1.69
CA ILE A 164 -0.25 17.89 2.50
C ILE A 164 0.84 18.69 3.19
N ILE A 165 1.06 19.93 2.75
CA ILE A 165 2.11 20.79 3.28
C ILE A 165 1.59 22.21 3.51
N GLY A 166 1.95 22.81 4.62
CA GLY A 166 1.54 24.18 4.97
C GLY A 166 1.77 24.50 6.44
N THR A 167 1.27 25.64 6.87
CA THR A 167 1.26 25.99 8.30
C THR A 167 0.27 25.11 9.07
N ASN A 168 0.35 25.12 10.39
CA ASN A 168 -0.57 24.37 11.25
C ASN A 168 -2.04 24.64 10.90
N ASP A 169 -2.40 25.92 10.70
CA ASP A 169 -3.78 26.33 10.37
C ASP A 169 -4.24 25.90 8.96
N GLN A 170 -3.31 25.55 8.07
CA GLN A 170 -3.61 25.10 6.71
C GLN A 170 -3.72 23.57 6.61
N VAL A 171 -3.08 22.86 7.53
CA VAL A 171 -2.98 21.40 7.50
C VAL A 171 -3.98 20.72 8.42
N LEU A 172 -4.33 21.35 9.53
CA LEU A 172 -5.29 20.86 10.56
C LEU A 172 -6.62 21.57 10.48
#